data_03b7e2067fef7691f2e108d3a1c11a8a
#
_entry.id   03b7e2067fef7691f2e108d3a1c11a8a
#
_cell.length_a   1.000
_cell.length_b   1.000
_cell.length_c   1.000
_cell.angle_alpha   90.00
_cell.angle_beta   90.00
_cell.angle_gamma   90.00
#
_symmetry.space_group_name_H-M   'P 1'
#
loop_
_entity.id
_entity.type
_entity.pdbx_description
1 polymer ?
#
loop_
_entity_poly.entity_id
_entity_poly.type
_entity_poly.pdbx_seq_one_letter_code
_entity_poly.pdbx_strand_id
1 'polypeptide(L)'
;MREAYIVKGFRTAVGKAPKGFFKFKRPDELAAETIEFLINSVPDFDKYWIDDLIVGNAVPEAEQGFNVARLISLMGLKIEDVPGVTVNRLCASGLESLAIASAKIKSGMADCIIAGGVESMSYIPMTGYKPVPSYNTVSQGKEDYYWGMGLTAEQVAKDFNISREDQDVFSFNSHMKAIQAIKDGKFDSQIVPITVDEL
;
A
#
# COMPACT_ATOMS: atom_id res chain seq x y z
N MET A 1 26.35 -11.60 -8.32
CA MET A 1 25.28 -10.77 -7.73
C MET A 1 24.16 -11.75 -7.38
N ARG A 2 23.63 -11.69 -6.17
CA ARG A 2 22.50 -12.56 -5.79
C ARG A 2 21.26 -12.20 -6.59
N GLU A 3 20.38 -13.17 -6.83
CA GLU A 3 19.05 -12.92 -7.38
C GLU A 3 18.03 -12.77 -6.25
N ALA A 4 17.02 -11.92 -6.46
CA ALA A 4 15.88 -11.76 -5.56
C ALA A 4 14.63 -12.32 -6.24
N TYR A 5 13.95 -13.21 -5.57
CA TYR A 5 12.74 -13.88 -6.08
C TYR A 5 11.52 -13.49 -5.27
N ILE A 6 10.38 -13.34 -5.94
CA ILE A 6 9.09 -13.25 -5.26
C ILE A 6 8.56 -14.68 -5.10
N VAL A 7 8.47 -15.13 -3.86
CA VAL A 7 8.02 -16.49 -3.53
C VAL A 7 6.50 -16.56 -3.44
N LYS A 8 5.89 -15.58 -2.82
CA LYS A 8 4.44 -15.53 -2.59
C LYS A 8 3.97 -14.08 -2.48
N GLY A 9 2.70 -13.81 -2.81
CA GLY A 9 2.11 -12.50 -2.65
C GLY A 9 0.60 -12.58 -2.46
N PHE A 10 0.08 -11.80 -1.53
CA PHE A 10 -1.35 -11.67 -1.24
C PHE A 10 -1.72 -10.21 -1.01
N ARG A 11 -3.00 -9.94 -1.07
CA ARG A 11 -3.60 -8.65 -0.74
C ARG A 11 -4.98 -8.84 -0.14
N THR A 12 -5.46 -7.83 0.54
CA THR A 12 -6.87 -7.76 0.91
C THR A 12 -7.74 -7.38 -0.29
N ALA A 13 -9.03 -7.53 -0.20
CA ALA A 13 -9.95 -6.80 -1.05
C ALA A 13 -9.77 -5.29 -0.84
N VAL A 14 -10.19 -4.47 -1.80
CA VAL A 14 -10.15 -3.01 -1.68
C VAL A 14 -11.51 -2.50 -1.19
N GLY A 15 -11.53 -1.96 0.03
CA GLY A 15 -12.71 -1.30 0.59
C GLY A 15 -12.80 0.15 0.11
N LYS A 16 -14.00 0.62 -0.21
CA LYS A 16 -14.23 2.01 -0.60
C LYS A 16 -14.19 2.93 0.62
N ALA A 17 -13.24 3.85 0.68
CA ALA A 17 -13.21 4.89 1.71
C ALA A 17 -14.26 5.98 1.42
N PRO A 18 -14.86 6.61 2.45
CA PRO A 18 -14.81 6.25 3.87
C PRO A 18 -15.91 5.26 4.31
N LYS A 19 -16.74 4.75 3.40
CA LYS A 19 -18.00 4.04 3.70
C LYS A 19 -17.94 2.53 3.43
N GLY A 20 -16.81 2.00 2.97
CA GLY A 20 -16.66 0.58 2.63
C GLY A 20 -16.58 -0.32 3.87
N PHE A 21 -16.54 -1.63 3.63
CA PHE A 21 -16.59 -2.65 4.68
C PHE A 21 -15.37 -2.62 5.63
N PHE A 22 -14.21 -2.05 5.21
CA PHE A 22 -13.04 -1.87 6.10
C PHE A 22 -13.04 -0.54 6.88
N LYS A 23 -14.13 0.23 6.87
CA LYS A 23 -14.18 1.57 7.49
C LYS A 23 -13.86 1.58 9.00
N PHE A 24 -14.04 0.45 9.70
CA PHE A 24 -13.75 0.30 11.12
C PHE A 24 -12.59 -0.68 11.40
N LYS A 25 -11.97 -1.24 10.36
CA LYS A 25 -10.82 -2.13 10.50
C LYS A 25 -9.54 -1.32 10.52
N ARG A 26 -8.80 -1.37 11.60
CA ARG A 26 -7.51 -0.67 11.73
C ARG A 26 -6.53 -1.14 10.64
N PRO A 27 -5.79 -0.22 10.01
CA PRO A 27 -4.86 -0.57 8.93
C PRO A 27 -3.72 -1.48 9.38
N ASP A 28 -3.19 -1.28 10.57
CA ASP A 28 -2.14 -2.11 11.17
C ASP A 28 -2.61 -3.56 11.41
N GLU A 29 -3.82 -3.74 11.94
CA GLU A 29 -4.45 -5.06 12.11
C GLU A 29 -4.73 -5.74 10.77
N LEU A 30 -5.26 -5.00 9.80
CA LEU A 30 -5.55 -5.51 8.45
C LEU A 30 -4.28 -6.05 7.77
N ALA A 31 -3.17 -5.32 7.90
CA ALA A 31 -1.88 -5.75 7.37
C ALA A 31 -1.32 -6.94 8.15
N ALA A 32 -1.45 -6.96 9.48
CA ALA A 32 -1.00 -8.06 10.32
C ALA A 32 -1.70 -9.38 9.97
N GLU A 33 -3.03 -9.38 9.79
CA GLU A 33 -3.80 -10.54 9.34
C GLU A 33 -3.36 -11.01 7.95
N THR A 34 -3.05 -10.08 7.05
CA THR A 34 -2.55 -10.42 5.71
C THR A 34 -1.19 -11.12 5.78
N ILE A 35 -0.29 -10.67 6.66
CA ILE A 35 1.01 -11.30 6.88
C ILE A 35 0.86 -12.66 7.54
N GLU A 36 0.00 -12.79 8.55
CA GLU A 36 -0.26 -14.09 9.18
C GLU A 36 -0.77 -15.11 8.16
N PHE A 37 -1.68 -14.69 7.27
CA PHE A 37 -2.14 -15.53 6.17
C PHE A 37 -1.00 -15.90 5.21
N LEU A 38 -0.15 -14.94 4.84
CA LEU A 38 1.00 -15.17 3.96
C LEU A 38 1.92 -16.24 4.55
N ILE A 39 2.33 -16.10 5.81
CA ILE A 39 3.22 -17.06 6.48
C ILE A 39 2.59 -18.46 6.51
N ASN A 40 1.33 -18.55 6.92
CA ASN A 40 0.63 -19.83 7.03
C ASN A 40 0.37 -20.49 5.65
N SER A 41 0.47 -19.74 4.56
CA SER A 41 0.29 -20.27 3.19
C SER A 41 1.53 -20.95 2.61
N VAL A 42 2.68 -20.82 3.28
CA VAL A 42 3.95 -21.41 2.82
C VAL A 42 4.28 -22.60 3.74
N PRO A 43 4.20 -23.85 3.22
CA PRO A 43 4.51 -25.03 4.04
C PRO A 43 5.94 -24.98 4.59
N ASP A 44 6.10 -25.43 5.83
CA ASP A 44 7.40 -25.54 6.53
C ASP A 44 8.21 -24.25 6.60
N PHE A 45 7.56 -23.08 6.41
CA PHE A 45 8.23 -21.79 6.50
C PHE A 45 8.48 -21.42 7.96
N ASP A 46 9.74 -21.18 8.29
CA ASP A 46 10.12 -20.66 9.59
C ASP A 46 10.16 -19.13 9.58
N LYS A 47 9.30 -18.49 10.36
CA LYS A 47 9.24 -17.03 10.48
C LYS A 47 10.52 -16.39 11.02
N TYR A 48 11.38 -17.14 11.68
CA TYR A 48 12.70 -16.68 12.12
C TYR A 48 13.71 -16.54 10.98
N TRP A 49 13.38 -16.97 9.76
CA TRP A 49 14.19 -16.69 8.56
C TRP A 49 13.97 -15.26 8.02
N ILE A 50 12.99 -14.55 8.55
CA ILE A 50 12.67 -13.18 8.06
C ILE A 50 13.65 -12.19 8.69
N ASP A 51 14.42 -11.52 7.85
CA ASP A 51 15.40 -10.50 8.28
C ASP A 51 14.77 -9.13 8.49
N ASP A 52 13.70 -8.80 7.75
CA ASP A 52 13.10 -7.45 7.79
C ASP A 52 11.65 -7.46 7.28
N LEU A 53 10.87 -6.48 7.74
CA LEU A 53 9.55 -6.15 7.22
C LEU A 53 9.54 -4.72 6.70
N ILE A 54 9.31 -4.51 5.40
CA ILE A 54 9.29 -3.18 4.77
C ILE A 54 7.88 -2.86 4.31
N VAL A 55 7.26 -1.86 4.91
CA VAL A 55 5.87 -1.47 4.60
C VAL A 55 5.82 -0.06 4.05
N GLY A 56 5.26 0.08 2.85
CA GLY A 56 4.92 1.35 2.26
C GLY A 56 3.66 1.94 2.89
N ASN A 57 3.71 3.22 3.26
CA ASN A 57 2.55 3.96 3.74
C ASN A 57 2.68 5.43 3.32
N ALA A 58 1.65 5.97 2.67
CA ALA A 58 1.69 7.32 2.09
C ALA A 58 1.42 8.40 3.13
N VAL A 59 0.61 8.13 4.15
CA VAL A 59 0.26 9.10 5.20
C VAL A 59 0.46 8.46 6.57
N PRO A 60 1.69 8.44 7.09
CA PRO A 60 2.04 7.79 8.36
C PRO A 60 1.63 8.64 9.57
N GLU A 61 0.33 8.82 9.74
CA GLU A 61 -0.30 9.56 10.85
C GLU A 61 -1.29 8.67 11.61
N ALA A 62 -1.62 9.05 12.82
CA ALA A 62 -2.61 8.41 13.70
C ALA A 62 -2.45 6.87 13.73
N GLU A 63 -3.45 6.09 13.30
CA GLU A 63 -3.42 4.63 13.28
C GLU A 63 -2.36 4.03 12.33
N GLN A 64 -1.82 4.84 11.41
CA GLN A 64 -0.71 4.52 10.52
C GLN A 64 0.60 5.19 10.98
N GLY A 65 0.57 5.88 12.11
CA GLY A 65 1.68 6.63 12.66
C GLY A 65 2.78 5.78 13.28
N PHE A 66 3.72 6.47 13.93
CA PHE A 66 4.94 5.88 14.46
C PHE A 66 5.73 5.14 13.36
N ASN A 67 6.15 3.94 13.64
CA ASN A 67 6.67 3.00 12.65
C ASN A 67 5.65 1.87 12.49
N VAL A 68 4.63 2.10 11.66
CA VAL A 68 3.54 1.13 11.48
C VAL A 68 4.05 -0.24 11.03
N ALA A 69 5.13 -0.29 10.23
CA ALA A 69 5.75 -1.54 9.82
C ALA A 69 6.22 -2.38 11.01
N ARG A 70 6.81 -1.73 12.04
CA ARG A 70 7.23 -2.46 13.24
C ARG A 70 6.03 -2.98 14.05
N LEU A 71 4.95 -2.21 14.14
CA LEU A 71 3.72 -2.69 14.79
C LEU A 71 3.12 -3.89 14.06
N ILE A 72 3.07 -3.81 12.73
CA ILE A 72 2.61 -4.91 11.88
C ILE A 72 3.49 -6.15 12.02
N SER A 73 4.83 -6.00 12.10
CA SER A 73 5.76 -7.09 12.36
C SER A 73 5.43 -7.82 13.67
N LEU A 74 5.28 -7.08 14.74
CA LEU A 74 4.97 -7.64 16.06
C LEU A 74 3.61 -8.37 16.08
N MET A 75 2.58 -7.79 15.49
CA MET A 75 1.23 -8.35 15.47
C MET A 75 1.09 -9.53 14.51
N GLY A 76 1.64 -9.42 13.31
CA GLY A 76 1.48 -10.41 12.25
C GLY A 76 2.41 -11.62 12.40
N LEU A 77 3.65 -11.40 12.81
CA LEU A 77 4.62 -12.48 13.01
C LEU A 77 4.56 -13.08 14.42
N LYS A 78 4.08 -12.30 15.41
CA LYS A 78 4.01 -12.72 16.82
C LYS A 78 5.38 -13.15 17.36
N ILE A 79 6.44 -12.46 16.93
CA ILE A 79 7.82 -12.57 17.42
C ILE A 79 8.44 -11.18 17.46
N GLU A 80 9.51 -11.01 18.26
CA GLU A 80 10.12 -9.69 18.47
C GLU A 80 11.40 -9.48 17.66
N ASP A 81 11.92 -10.52 17.04
CA ASP A 81 13.23 -10.52 16.39
C ASP A 81 13.25 -9.78 15.02
N VAL A 82 12.10 -9.71 14.32
CA VAL A 82 12.02 -9.12 13.00
C VAL A 82 11.79 -7.61 13.07
N PRO A 83 12.76 -6.79 12.65
CA PRO A 83 12.59 -5.35 12.59
C PRO A 83 11.52 -4.95 11.57
N GLY A 84 11.15 -3.67 11.56
CA GLY A 84 10.25 -3.15 10.55
C GLY A 84 10.63 -1.72 10.19
N VAL A 85 10.48 -1.37 8.91
CA VAL A 85 10.68 -0.01 8.43
C VAL A 85 9.51 0.45 7.58
N THR A 86 8.97 1.63 7.90
CA THR A 86 7.93 2.29 7.11
C THR A 86 8.59 3.22 6.10
N VAL A 87 8.20 3.07 4.82
CA VAL A 87 8.72 3.89 3.74
C VAL A 87 7.61 4.68 3.07
N ASN A 88 7.92 5.92 2.70
CA ASN A 88 6.97 6.81 2.06
C ASN A 88 7.53 7.32 0.72
N ARG A 89 6.85 6.99 -0.35
CA ARG A 89 6.97 7.57 -1.69
C ARG A 89 5.58 7.83 -2.26
N LEU A 90 4.68 8.36 -1.39
CA LEU A 90 3.27 8.59 -1.69
C LEU A 90 2.62 7.32 -2.31
N CYS A 91 1.89 7.44 -3.41
CA CYS A 91 1.19 6.32 -4.06
C CYS A 91 2.12 5.17 -4.51
N ALA A 92 3.42 5.41 -4.64
CA ALA A 92 4.41 4.39 -5.01
C ALA A 92 5.07 3.70 -3.81
N SER A 93 4.63 3.98 -2.57
CA SER A 93 5.27 3.46 -1.35
C SER A 93 5.34 1.94 -1.29
N GLY A 94 4.29 1.25 -1.74
CA GLY A 94 4.27 -0.21 -1.80
C GLY A 94 5.28 -0.77 -2.82
N LEU A 95 5.42 -0.13 -3.99
CA LEU A 95 6.45 -0.54 -4.97
C LEU A 95 7.86 -0.22 -4.46
N GLU A 96 8.04 0.90 -3.76
CA GLU A 96 9.32 1.26 -3.15
C GLU A 96 9.77 0.24 -2.10
N SER A 97 8.84 -0.29 -1.30
CA SER A 97 9.16 -1.36 -0.33
C SER A 97 9.72 -2.61 -1.02
N LEU A 98 9.15 -3.01 -2.15
CA LEU A 98 9.63 -4.13 -2.96
C LEU A 98 11.00 -3.83 -3.59
N ALA A 99 11.22 -2.60 -4.07
CA ALA A 99 12.50 -2.18 -4.64
C ALA A 99 13.62 -2.23 -3.59
N ILE A 100 13.37 -1.72 -2.39
CA ILE A 100 14.33 -1.76 -1.28
C ILE A 100 14.60 -3.20 -0.85
N ALA A 101 13.57 -4.04 -0.70
CA ALA A 101 13.72 -5.45 -0.35
C ALA A 101 14.59 -6.19 -1.37
N SER A 102 14.31 -6.01 -2.66
CA SER A 102 15.12 -6.58 -3.75
C SER A 102 16.56 -6.11 -3.70
N ALA A 103 16.81 -4.84 -3.45
CA ALA A 103 18.15 -4.29 -3.33
C ALA A 103 18.93 -4.87 -2.13
N LYS A 104 18.27 -4.99 -0.96
CA LYS A 104 18.89 -5.60 0.24
C LYS A 104 19.26 -7.06 0.00
N ILE A 105 18.40 -7.86 -0.62
CA ILE A 105 18.69 -9.26 -0.95
C ILE A 105 19.84 -9.35 -1.95
N LYS A 106 19.81 -8.57 -3.03
CA LYS A 106 20.87 -8.57 -4.06
C LYS A 106 22.22 -8.14 -3.54
N SER A 107 22.26 -7.24 -2.56
CA SER A 107 23.50 -6.80 -1.91
C SER A 107 24.00 -7.75 -0.82
N GLY A 108 23.24 -8.76 -0.44
CA GLY A 108 23.59 -9.70 0.64
C GLY A 108 23.35 -9.13 2.05
N MET A 109 22.57 -8.06 2.18
CA MET A 109 22.19 -7.48 3.48
C MET A 109 21.05 -8.25 4.15
N ALA A 110 20.34 -9.08 3.39
CA ALA A 110 19.25 -9.91 3.87
C ALA A 110 19.07 -11.12 2.94
N ASP A 111 18.45 -12.16 3.45
CA ASP A 111 18.11 -13.38 2.69
C ASP A 111 16.58 -13.51 2.48
N CYS A 112 15.78 -13.06 3.43
CA CYS A 112 14.32 -13.14 3.37
C CYS A 112 13.67 -11.85 3.91
N ILE A 113 12.82 -11.22 3.10
CA ILE A 113 12.13 -9.97 3.48
C ILE A 113 10.66 -10.08 3.11
N ILE A 114 9.79 -9.62 4.02
CA ILE A 114 8.40 -9.32 3.69
C ILE A 114 8.31 -7.85 3.29
N ALA A 115 7.75 -7.59 2.11
CA ALA A 115 7.56 -6.23 1.60
C ALA A 115 6.15 -6.03 1.05
N GLY A 116 5.57 -4.87 1.32
CA GLY A 116 4.22 -4.55 0.88
C GLY A 116 3.83 -3.12 1.22
N GLY A 117 2.52 -2.86 1.31
CA GLY A 117 2.02 -1.55 1.69
C GLY A 117 0.65 -1.65 2.37
N VAL A 118 0.33 -0.65 3.15
CA VAL A 118 -0.95 -0.49 3.83
C VAL A 118 -1.41 0.95 3.78
N GLU A 119 -2.71 1.16 3.55
CA GLU A 119 -3.30 2.50 3.58
C GLU A 119 -4.78 2.40 3.93
N SER A 120 -5.25 3.26 4.82
CA SER A 120 -6.67 3.40 5.12
C SER A 120 -7.12 4.87 5.03
N MET A 121 -7.71 5.22 3.91
CA MET A 121 -8.33 6.53 3.72
C MET A 121 -9.69 6.66 4.42
N SER A 122 -10.15 5.63 5.14
CA SER A 122 -11.29 5.71 6.05
C SER A 122 -10.89 6.26 7.41
N TYR A 123 -9.67 5.93 7.87
CA TYR A 123 -9.09 6.46 9.11
C TYR A 123 -8.35 7.76 8.89
N ILE A 124 -7.54 7.83 7.85
CA ILE A 124 -6.65 8.97 7.61
C ILE A 124 -7.08 9.70 6.33
N PRO A 125 -7.36 11.01 6.38
CA PRO A 125 -7.64 11.79 5.17
C PRO A 125 -6.47 11.73 4.17
N MET A 126 -6.75 11.87 2.88
CA MET A 126 -5.75 11.79 1.81
C MET A 126 -4.53 12.70 2.01
N THR A 127 -4.71 13.86 2.65
CA THR A 127 -3.64 14.82 2.92
C THR A 127 -3.11 14.76 4.35
N GLY A 128 -3.55 13.78 5.13
CA GLY A 128 -3.30 13.73 6.58
C GLY A 128 -4.20 14.68 7.37
N TYR A 129 -4.07 14.67 8.68
CA TYR A 129 -4.86 15.52 9.58
C TYR A 129 -4.34 16.94 9.69
N LYS A 130 -3.05 17.16 9.43
CA LYS A 130 -2.44 18.48 9.55
C LYS A 130 -1.47 18.76 8.39
N PRO A 131 -1.98 18.95 7.17
CA PRO A 131 -1.12 19.34 6.05
C PRO A 131 -0.60 20.77 6.25
N VAL A 132 0.72 20.94 6.20
CA VAL A 132 1.36 22.25 6.33
C VAL A 132 2.35 22.43 5.17
N PRO A 133 1.94 23.10 4.07
CA PRO A 133 2.83 23.45 2.99
C PRO A 133 4.00 24.35 3.45
N SER A 134 5.15 24.21 2.81
CA SER A 134 6.29 25.07 3.09
C SER A 134 6.01 26.51 2.63
N TYR A 135 6.12 27.45 3.55
CA TYR A 135 5.96 28.87 3.22
C TYR A 135 6.92 29.32 2.11
N ASN A 136 8.18 28.88 2.17
CA ASN A 136 9.16 29.24 1.17
C ASN A 136 8.80 28.73 -0.25
N THR A 137 8.23 27.53 -0.33
CA THR A 137 7.79 26.95 -1.61
C THR A 137 6.62 27.75 -2.18
N VAL A 138 5.61 28.01 -1.36
CA VAL A 138 4.41 28.77 -1.76
C VAL A 138 4.74 30.21 -2.13
N SER A 139 5.56 30.92 -1.33
CA SER A 139 5.96 32.30 -1.60
C SER A 139 6.80 32.47 -2.87
N GLN A 140 7.37 31.39 -3.41
CA GLN A 140 8.04 31.38 -4.70
C GLN A 140 7.13 31.03 -5.89
N GLY A 141 5.81 30.95 -5.67
CA GLY A 141 4.83 30.58 -6.69
C GLY A 141 4.93 29.11 -7.12
N LYS A 142 5.32 28.22 -6.16
CA LYS A 142 5.44 26.77 -6.36
C LYS A 142 4.36 25.99 -5.62
N GLU A 143 3.18 26.57 -5.48
CA GLU A 143 2.02 25.91 -4.88
C GLU A 143 1.54 24.68 -5.65
N ASP A 144 1.88 24.57 -6.93
CA ASP A 144 1.63 23.42 -7.78
C ASP A 144 2.29 22.13 -7.26
N TYR A 145 3.36 22.22 -6.46
CA TYR A 145 3.98 21.06 -5.81
C TYR A 145 3.04 20.37 -4.81
N TYR A 146 2.02 21.07 -4.35
CA TYR A 146 1.01 20.56 -3.40
C TYR A 146 -0.34 20.28 -4.05
N TRP A 147 -0.43 20.31 -5.37
CA TRP A 147 -1.68 20.02 -6.06
C TRP A 147 -2.20 18.62 -5.75
N GLY A 148 -3.50 18.53 -5.51
CA GLY A 148 -4.19 17.25 -5.50
C GLY A 148 -4.22 16.63 -6.89
N MET A 149 -4.30 15.30 -6.94
CA MET A 149 -4.23 14.54 -8.20
C MET A 149 -5.34 14.90 -9.21
N GLY A 150 -6.48 15.40 -8.74
CA GLY A 150 -7.53 15.92 -9.63
C GLY A 150 -7.05 17.11 -10.46
N LEU A 151 -6.43 18.12 -9.83
CA LEU A 151 -5.86 19.26 -10.54
C LEU A 151 -4.72 18.85 -11.47
N THR A 152 -3.89 17.92 -11.03
CA THR A 152 -2.83 17.35 -11.88
C THR A 152 -3.40 16.66 -13.11
N ALA A 153 -4.49 15.89 -12.96
CA ALA A 153 -5.17 15.23 -14.07
C ALA A 153 -5.76 16.24 -15.06
N GLU A 154 -6.38 17.32 -14.57
CA GLU A 154 -6.89 18.40 -15.43
C GLU A 154 -5.76 19.09 -16.20
N GLN A 155 -4.61 19.32 -15.55
CA GLN A 155 -3.45 19.89 -16.23
C GLN A 155 -2.91 18.96 -17.31
N VAL A 156 -2.81 17.66 -17.04
CA VAL A 156 -2.41 16.65 -18.04
C VAL A 156 -3.38 16.62 -19.21
N ALA A 157 -4.69 16.65 -18.94
CA ALA A 157 -5.70 16.69 -20.01
C ALA A 157 -5.51 17.91 -20.91
N LYS A 158 -5.20 19.07 -20.32
CA LYS A 158 -4.93 20.31 -21.05
C LYS A 158 -3.63 20.22 -21.87
N ASP A 159 -2.53 19.78 -21.26
CA ASP A 159 -1.21 19.77 -21.91
C ASP A 159 -1.13 18.75 -23.06
N PHE A 160 -1.86 17.65 -22.96
CA PHE A 160 -1.91 16.58 -23.96
C PHE A 160 -3.17 16.60 -24.83
N ASN A 161 -4.04 17.62 -24.70
CA ASN A 161 -5.29 17.77 -25.44
C ASN A 161 -6.20 16.53 -25.36
N ILE A 162 -6.34 15.96 -24.18
CA ILE A 162 -7.20 14.79 -23.93
C ILE A 162 -8.64 15.27 -23.77
N SER A 163 -9.52 14.82 -24.65
CA SER A 163 -10.92 15.21 -24.63
C SER A 163 -11.67 14.60 -23.43
N ARG A 164 -12.80 15.18 -23.08
CA ARG A 164 -13.71 14.61 -22.06
C ARG A 164 -14.21 13.23 -22.48
N GLU A 165 -14.49 13.04 -23.75
CA GLU A 165 -14.95 11.77 -24.29
C GLU A 165 -13.88 10.67 -24.16
N ASP A 166 -12.61 10.98 -24.44
CA ASP A 166 -11.50 10.04 -24.24
C ASP A 166 -11.38 9.59 -22.76
N GLN A 167 -11.53 10.55 -21.82
CA GLN A 167 -11.51 10.26 -20.39
C GLN A 167 -12.67 9.35 -19.98
N ASP A 168 -13.87 9.60 -20.47
CA ASP A 168 -15.06 8.80 -20.17
C ASP A 168 -14.95 7.39 -20.76
N VAL A 169 -14.49 7.25 -22.01
CA VAL A 169 -14.24 5.95 -22.64
C VAL A 169 -13.17 5.16 -21.91
N PHE A 170 -12.06 5.82 -21.51
CA PHE A 170 -11.01 5.18 -20.71
C PHE A 170 -11.56 4.65 -19.39
N SER A 171 -12.31 5.48 -18.66
CA SER A 171 -12.91 5.11 -17.37
C SER A 171 -13.92 3.97 -17.51
N PHE A 172 -14.79 4.02 -18.50
CA PHE A 172 -15.75 2.96 -18.80
C PHE A 172 -15.04 1.63 -19.07
N ASN A 173 -14.04 1.63 -19.95
CA ASN A 173 -13.28 0.44 -20.27
C ASN A 173 -12.52 -0.14 -19.07
N SER A 174 -11.99 0.72 -18.19
CA SER A 174 -11.35 0.32 -16.94
C SER A 174 -12.33 -0.42 -16.03
N HIS A 175 -13.52 0.13 -15.82
CA HIS A 175 -14.57 -0.53 -15.03
C HIS A 175 -15.00 -1.86 -15.62
N MET A 176 -15.23 -1.92 -16.93
CA MET A 176 -15.65 -3.16 -17.60
C MET A 176 -14.60 -4.27 -17.49
N LYS A 177 -13.31 -3.92 -17.63
CA LYS A 177 -12.21 -4.87 -17.42
C LYS A 177 -12.17 -5.40 -15.99
N ALA A 178 -12.34 -4.53 -14.99
CA ALA A 178 -12.34 -4.92 -13.58
C ALA A 178 -13.53 -5.85 -13.26
N ILE A 179 -14.73 -5.50 -13.70
CA ILE A 179 -15.95 -6.33 -13.53
C ILE A 179 -15.75 -7.71 -14.16
N GLN A 180 -15.23 -7.77 -15.39
CA GLN A 180 -15.00 -9.04 -16.06
C GLN A 180 -13.94 -9.88 -15.33
N ALA A 181 -12.84 -9.27 -14.87
CA ALA A 181 -11.80 -9.96 -14.12
C ALA A 181 -12.31 -10.56 -12.79
N ILE A 182 -13.18 -9.82 -12.08
CA ILE A 182 -13.83 -10.31 -10.86
C ILE A 182 -14.75 -11.50 -11.20
N LYS A 183 -15.57 -11.35 -12.23
CA LYS A 183 -16.50 -12.40 -12.68
C LYS A 183 -15.80 -13.69 -13.11
N ASP A 184 -14.61 -13.54 -13.70
CA ASP A 184 -13.76 -14.66 -14.13
C ASP A 184 -12.92 -15.27 -12.98
N GLY A 185 -13.07 -14.79 -11.73
CA GLY A 185 -12.34 -15.29 -10.57
C GLY A 185 -10.84 -15.00 -10.59
N LYS A 186 -10.36 -14.03 -11.39
CA LYS A 186 -8.91 -13.76 -11.57
C LYS A 186 -8.19 -13.27 -10.31
N PHE A 187 -8.94 -12.83 -9.33
CA PHE A 187 -8.40 -12.30 -8.07
C PHE A 187 -8.52 -13.29 -6.90
N ASP A 188 -9.26 -14.37 -7.04
CA ASP A 188 -9.61 -15.27 -5.94
C ASP A 188 -8.39 -15.87 -5.24
N SER A 189 -7.35 -16.21 -6.01
CA SER A 189 -6.11 -16.77 -5.46
C SER A 189 -5.19 -15.75 -4.75
N GLN A 190 -5.47 -14.46 -4.87
CA GLN A 190 -4.63 -13.39 -4.31
C GLN A 190 -5.26 -12.73 -3.08
N ILE A 191 -6.59 -12.83 -2.93
CA ILE A 191 -7.31 -12.10 -1.89
C ILE A 191 -7.36 -12.93 -0.61
N VAL A 192 -6.85 -12.30 0.46
CA VAL A 192 -6.96 -12.87 1.82
C VAL A 192 -8.38 -12.63 2.33
N PRO A 193 -9.08 -13.67 2.80
CA PRO A 193 -10.35 -13.49 3.47
C PRO A 193 -10.14 -12.80 4.82
N ILE A 194 -10.76 -11.63 5.00
CA ILE A 194 -10.70 -10.84 6.22
C ILE A 194 -12.09 -10.80 6.85
N THR A 195 -12.16 -11.15 8.11
CA THR A 195 -13.40 -11.02 8.87
C THR A 195 -13.51 -9.57 9.38
N VAL A 196 -14.67 -8.98 9.15
CA VAL A 196 -15.04 -7.67 9.69
C VAL A 196 -16.25 -7.82 10.58
N ASP A 197 -16.20 -7.19 11.75
CA ASP A 197 -17.35 -7.15 12.64
C ASP A 197 -18.40 -6.19 12.07
N GLU A 198 -19.63 -6.65 11.94
CA GLU A 198 -20.77 -5.80 11.67
C GLU A 198 -21.15 -5.08 12.98
N LEU A 199 -21.02 -3.76 12.97
CA LEU A 199 -21.49 -2.91 14.06
C LEU A 199 -22.98 -2.62 13.93
#